data_ca657082bc54290cd29e4bcf3f0ddfdb
#
_entry.id   ca657082bc54290cd29e4bcf3f0ddfdb
#
_cell.length_a   1.000
_cell.length_b   1.000
_cell.length_c   1.000
_cell.angle_alpha   90.00
_cell.angle_beta   90.00
_cell.angle_gamma   90.00
#
_symmetry.space_group_name_H-M   'P 1'
#
loop_
_entity.id
_entity.type
_entity.pdbx_description
1 polymer ?
#
loop_
_entity_poly.entity_id
_entity_poly.type
_entity_poly.pdbx_seq_one_letter_code
_entity_poly.pdbx_strand_id
1 'polypeptide(L)'
;MRINSGYHRGRILKVPSSKFTRPTTDKTKGVIFNYLNNLIDFEDINVCDIYAGSGALGLECISRGAASVNFVEKNYPVIKVLQENISLLKCEDQSRIFKMDALKFSKISEHDRYDLILADPPFFKNDIHDVVKNIMTKDYLTEGGILLIERSVQTEAEDVEAFGKEPFKKVGDSLLYQFDQA
;
A
#
# COMPACT_ATOMS: atom_id res chain seq x y z
N MET A 1 -10.53 -9.14 7.86
CA MET A 1 -9.19 -8.50 7.88
C MET A 1 -8.92 -7.97 9.29
N ARG A 2 -7.72 -8.14 9.82
CA ARG A 2 -7.38 -7.78 11.20
C ARG A 2 -6.05 -7.02 11.24
N ILE A 3 -5.90 -6.07 12.18
CA ILE A 3 -4.59 -5.46 12.50
C ILE A 3 -3.73 -6.50 13.22
N ASN A 4 -2.51 -6.72 12.73
CA ASN A 4 -1.64 -7.80 13.21
C ASN A 4 -0.77 -7.37 14.39
N SER A 5 -0.33 -6.09 14.44
CA SER A 5 0.63 -5.61 15.43
C SER A 5 0.37 -4.15 15.84
N GLY A 6 1.12 -3.65 16.83
CA GLY A 6 1.10 -2.27 17.27
C GLY A 6 -0.08 -1.91 18.16
N TYR A 7 -0.37 -0.60 18.24
CA TYR A 7 -1.36 -0.01 19.15
C TYR A 7 -2.78 -0.53 18.97
N HIS A 8 -3.14 -0.90 17.74
CA HIS A 8 -4.48 -1.39 17.40
C HIS A 8 -4.54 -2.90 17.16
N ARG A 9 -3.52 -3.65 17.61
CA ARG A 9 -3.45 -5.11 17.43
C ARG A 9 -4.75 -5.81 17.78
N GLY A 10 -5.20 -6.71 16.89
CA GLY A 10 -6.41 -7.52 17.06
C GLY A 10 -7.70 -6.84 16.63
N ARG A 11 -7.70 -5.54 16.32
CA ARG A 11 -8.88 -4.84 15.79
C ARG A 11 -9.28 -5.42 14.44
N ILE A 12 -10.58 -5.67 14.28
CA ILE A 12 -11.15 -6.20 13.03
C ILE A 12 -11.58 -5.02 12.18
N LEU A 13 -11.04 -4.95 10.96
CA LEU A 13 -11.39 -3.96 9.97
C LEU A 13 -12.60 -4.42 9.15
N LYS A 14 -13.46 -3.49 8.79
CA LYS A 14 -14.50 -3.69 7.80
C LYS A 14 -13.85 -3.90 6.43
N VAL A 15 -14.44 -4.78 5.62
CA VAL A 15 -14.01 -5.03 4.24
C VAL A 15 -15.14 -4.66 3.28
N PRO A 16 -14.84 -4.12 2.09
CA PRO A 16 -15.84 -3.90 1.06
C PRO A 16 -16.49 -5.22 0.65
N SER A 17 -17.70 -5.16 0.08
CA SER A 17 -18.32 -6.35 -0.50
C SER A 17 -17.41 -6.95 -1.59
N SER A 18 -17.39 -8.28 -1.72
CA SER A 18 -16.52 -9.04 -2.65
C SER A 18 -16.63 -8.65 -4.13
N LYS A 19 -17.63 -7.84 -4.50
CA LYS A 19 -17.79 -7.28 -5.85
C LYS A 19 -16.71 -6.24 -6.21
N PHE A 20 -16.00 -5.67 -5.24
CA PHE A 20 -15.13 -4.51 -5.45
C PHE A 20 -13.65 -4.80 -5.23
N THR A 21 -13.30 -5.77 -4.40
CA THR A 21 -11.91 -6.05 -4.04
C THR A 21 -11.72 -7.53 -3.68
N ARG A 22 -10.55 -8.09 -4.03
CA ARG A 22 -10.05 -9.29 -3.35
C ARG A 22 -9.24 -8.76 -2.15
N PRO A 23 -9.58 -9.13 -0.91
CA PRO A 23 -8.79 -8.68 0.23
C PRO A 23 -7.39 -9.29 0.16
N THR A 24 -6.34 -8.47 0.35
CA THR A 24 -5.01 -8.97 0.72
C THR A 24 -5.20 -9.94 1.89
N THR A 25 -4.72 -11.17 1.76
CA THR A 25 -4.95 -12.16 2.82
C THR A 25 -4.19 -11.77 4.09
N ASP A 26 -4.70 -12.10 5.28
CA ASP A 26 -3.98 -11.87 6.54
C ASP A 26 -2.59 -12.53 6.52
N LYS A 27 -2.43 -13.61 5.74
CA LYS A 27 -1.14 -14.30 5.52
C LYS A 27 -0.17 -13.44 4.71
N THR A 28 -0.60 -12.90 3.56
CA THR A 28 0.25 -12.05 2.71
C THR A 28 0.64 -10.79 3.45
N LYS A 29 -0.32 -10.13 4.11
CA LYS A 29 -0.05 -8.98 4.97
C LYS A 29 0.98 -9.30 6.06
N GLY A 30 0.86 -10.45 6.72
CA GLY A 30 1.84 -10.90 7.71
C GLY A 30 3.25 -11.05 7.14
N VAL A 31 3.39 -11.60 5.93
CA VAL A 31 4.70 -11.73 5.27
C VAL A 31 5.28 -10.37 4.88
N ILE A 32 4.47 -9.46 4.34
CA ILE A 32 4.87 -8.09 3.99
C ILE A 32 5.45 -7.40 5.23
N PHE A 33 4.70 -7.35 6.33
CA PHE A 33 5.12 -6.63 7.52
C PHE A 33 6.26 -7.32 8.28
N ASN A 34 6.37 -8.64 8.24
CA ASN A 34 7.55 -9.34 8.77
C ASN A 34 8.81 -9.00 7.97
N TYR A 35 8.69 -8.85 6.67
CA TYR A 35 9.80 -8.42 5.80
C TYR A 35 10.19 -6.97 6.10
N LEU A 36 9.22 -6.06 6.09
CA LEU A 36 9.47 -4.64 6.34
C LEU A 36 10.06 -4.36 7.73
N ASN A 37 9.67 -5.09 8.77
CA ASN A 37 10.23 -4.95 10.13
C ASN A 37 11.76 -5.19 10.20
N ASN A 38 12.35 -5.87 9.21
CA ASN A 38 13.80 -6.07 9.14
C ASN A 38 14.52 -4.96 8.38
N LEU A 39 13.78 -4.07 7.71
CA LEU A 39 14.32 -3.02 6.85
C LEU A 39 14.11 -1.63 7.41
N ILE A 40 12.97 -1.38 8.05
CA ILE A 40 12.55 -0.06 8.53
C ILE A 40 12.02 -0.13 9.96
N ASP A 41 12.21 0.96 10.69
CA ASP A 41 11.42 1.27 11.87
C ASP A 41 10.15 2.01 11.42
N PHE A 42 9.00 1.59 11.93
CA PHE A 42 7.72 2.23 11.58
C PHE A 42 7.43 3.51 12.37
N GLU A 43 8.19 3.77 13.43
CA GLU A 43 7.96 4.96 14.26
C GLU A 43 8.27 6.23 13.48
N ASP A 44 7.33 7.17 13.51
CA ASP A 44 7.42 8.52 12.92
C ASP A 44 7.58 8.60 11.40
N ILE A 45 7.43 7.50 10.63
CA ILE A 45 7.52 7.54 9.17
C ILE A 45 6.25 8.04 8.49
N ASN A 46 6.43 8.60 7.27
CA ASN A 46 5.35 8.98 6.37
C ASN A 46 5.11 7.88 5.33
N VAL A 47 3.87 7.43 5.23
CA VAL A 47 3.50 6.29 4.38
C VAL A 47 2.48 6.71 3.33
N CYS A 48 2.56 6.11 2.13
CA CYS A 48 1.49 6.18 1.13
C CYS A 48 0.99 4.77 0.82
N ASP A 49 -0.32 4.56 0.94
CA ASP A 49 -1.02 3.30 0.59
C ASP A 49 -1.77 3.55 -0.72
N ILE A 50 -1.19 3.09 -1.82
CA ILE A 50 -1.73 3.27 -3.18
C ILE A 50 -2.59 2.05 -3.53
N TYR A 51 -3.79 2.27 -4.05
CA TYR A 51 -4.86 1.29 -4.18
C TYR A 51 -5.36 0.80 -2.81
N ALA A 52 -5.53 1.74 -1.90
CA ALA A 52 -5.68 1.48 -0.46
C ALA A 52 -6.84 0.55 -0.08
N GLY A 53 -7.87 0.43 -0.90
CA GLY A 53 -8.99 -0.43 -0.60
C GLY A 53 -9.63 -0.09 0.75
N SER A 54 -9.73 -1.08 1.65
CA SER A 54 -10.20 -0.86 3.03
C SER A 54 -9.19 -0.19 3.96
N GLY A 55 -7.98 0.10 3.46
CA GLY A 55 -6.88 0.68 4.23
C GLY A 55 -6.07 -0.33 5.04
N ALA A 56 -6.15 -1.60 4.71
CA ALA A 56 -5.58 -2.65 5.55
C ALA A 56 -4.05 -2.58 5.70
N LEU A 57 -3.33 -2.11 4.69
CA LEU A 57 -1.87 -1.94 4.74
C LEU A 57 -1.49 -0.64 5.45
N GLY A 58 -2.07 0.48 5.04
CA GLY A 58 -1.77 1.77 5.67
C GLY A 58 -2.20 1.84 7.14
N LEU A 59 -3.35 1.29 7.51
CA LEU A 59 -3.80 1.22 8.90
C LEU A 59 -2.94 0.30 9.77
N GLU A 60 -2.33 -0.73 9.19
CA GLU A 60 -1.31 -1.53 9.87
C GLU A 60 -0.06 -0.69 10.15
N CYS A 61 0.36 0.20 9.20
CA CYS A 61 1.48 1.12 9.42
C CYS A 61 1.19 2.11 10.56
N ILE A 62 0.00 2.72 10.60
CA ILE A 62 -0.43 3.58 11.72
C ILE A 62 -0.36 2.81 13.04
N SER A 63 -0.88 1.58 13.06
CA SER A 63 -0.85 0.75 14.27
C SER A 63 0.56 0.44 14.75
N ARG A 64 1.56 0.50 13.89
CA ARG A 64 2.97 0.25 14.19
C ARG A 64 3.77 1.51 14.52
N GLY A 65 3.15 2.71 14.46
CA GLY A 65 3.78 3.96 14.87
C GLY A 65 3.97 4.98 13.74
N ALA A 66 3.51 4.73 12.50
CA ALA A 66 3.64 5.69 11.41
C ALA A 66 3.02 7.04 11.78
N ALA A 67 3.75 8.13 11.52
CA ALA A 67 3.30 9.49 11.82
C ALA A 67 2.09 9.87 10.97
N SER A 68 2.13 9.54 9.68
CA SER A 68 1.03 9.82 8.76
C SER A 68 0.90 8.77 7.67
N VAL A 69 -0.33 8.58 7.18
CA VAL A 69 -0.62 7.74 6.03
C VAL A 69 -1.52 8.47 5.04
N ASN A 70 -1.07 8.59 3.80
CA ASN A 70 -1.86 9.05 2.68
C ASN A 70 -2.44 7.84 1.94
N PHE A 71 -3.76 7.73 1.90
CA PHE A 71 -4.48 6.66 1.22
C PHE A 71 -4.96 7.11 -0.15
N VAL A 72 -4.66 6.38 -1.21
CA VAL A 72 -5.11 6.67 -2.57
C VAL A 72 -6.13 5.61 -3.01
N GLU A 73 -7.38 6.00 -3.14
CA GLU A 73 -8.48 5.13 -3.57
C GLU A 73 -9.48 5.92 -4.43
N LYS A 74 -9.95 5.33 -5.52
CA LYS A 74 -10.90 5.99 -6.43
C LYS A 74 -12.34 5.57 -6.25
N ASN A 75 -12.56 4.38 -5.72
CA ASN A 75 -13.89 3.77 -5.65
C ASN A 75 -14.66 4.31 -4.42
N TYR A 76 -15.65 5.14 -4.65
CA TYR A 76 -16.39 5.79 -3.57
C TYR A 76 -17.01 4.84 -2.53
N PRO A 77 -17.67 3.71 -2.88
CA PRO A 77 -18.12 2.72 -1.91
C PRO A 77 -17.00 2.16 -1.04
N VAL A 78 -15.78 1.97 -1.60
CA VAL A 78 -14.62 1.48 -0.89
C VAL A 78 -14.06 2.55 0.06
N ILE A 79 -14.02 3.81 -0.41
CA ILE A 79 -13.62 4.97 0.42
C ILE A 79 -14.47 5.10 1.68
N LYS A 80 -15.79 4.83 1.59
CA LYS A 80 -16.65 4.84 2.79
C LYS A 80 -16.19 3.80 3.83
N VAL A 81 -15.85 2.59 3.39
CA VAL A 81 -15.33 1.55 4.28
C VAL A 81 -14.00 1.95 4.88
N LEU A 82 -13.10 2.55 4.08
CA LEU A 82 -11.84 3.10 4.56
C LEU A 82 -12.06 4.16 5.65
N GLN A 83 -12.97 5.12 5.42
CA GLN A 83 -13.32 6.15 6.40
C GLN A 83 -13.86 5.56 7.70
N GLU A 84 -14.73 4.53 7.61
CA GLU A 84 -15.24 3.84 8.78
C GLU A 84 -14.13 3.11 9.56
N ASN A 85 -13.14 2.54 8.88
CA ASN A 85 -12.00 1.91 9.51
C ASN A 85 -11.08 2.92 10.19
N ILE A 86 -10.81 4.06 9.57
CA ILE A 86 -10.05 5.17 10.15
C ILE A 86 -10.73 5.64 11.46
N SER A 87 -12.04 5.87 11.42
CA SER A 87 -12.81 6.28 12.59
C SER A 87 -12.87 5.19 13.68
N LEU A 88 -12.94 3.92 13.28
CA LEU A 88 -12.90 2.79 14.20
C LEU A 88 -11.60 2.75 15.02
N LEU A 89 -10.49 3.12 14.37
CA LEU A 89 -9.16 3.17 14.99
C LEU A 89 -8.85 4.53 15.62
N LYS A 90 -9.70 5.54 15.42
CA LYS A 90 -9.49 6.92 15.90
C LYS A 90 -8.16 7.52 15.42
N CYS A 91 -7.85 7.33 14.14
CA CYS A 91 -6.61 7.79 13.52
C CYS A 91 -6.85 8.81 12.40
N GLU A 92 -7.91 9.62 12.51
CA GLU A 92 -8.25 10.66 11.54
C GLU A 92 -7.11 11.67 11.34
N ASP A 93 -6.46 12.07 12.43
CA ASP A 93 -5.37 13.07 12.41
C ASP A 93 -4.10 12.57 11.71
N GLN A 94 -3.92 11.23 11.63
CA GLN A 94 -2.81 10.58 10.96
C GLN A 94 -3.16 10.16 9.51
N SER A 95 -4.39 10.39 9.07
CA SER A 95 -4.92 9.81 7.83
C SER A 95 -5.42 10.87 6.85
N ARG A 96 -4.94 10.82 5.61
CA ARG A 96 -5.44 11.66 4.52
C ARG A 96 -5.88 10.78 3.35
N ILE A 97 -7.08 11.02 2.79
CA ILE A 97 -7.61 10.24 1.67
C ILE A 97 -7.60 11.07 0.38
N PHE A 98 -6.86 10.59 -0.61
CA PHE A 98 -6.88 11.08 -1.99
C PHE A 98 -7.90 10.28 -2.80
N LYS A 99 -9.06 10.89 -3.05
CA LYS A 99 -10.17 10.27 -3.79
C LYS A 99 -9.93 10.35 -5.29
N MET A 100 -8.92 9.63 -5.76
CA MET A 100 -8.50 9.67 -7.16
C MET A 100 -7.87 8.36 -7.61
N ASP A 101 -7.68 8.26 -8.90
CA ASP A 101 -6.99 7.12 -9.52
C ASP A 101 -5.48 7.18 -9.24
N ALA A 102 -4.86 6.01 -9.01
CA ALA A 102 -3.43 5.88 -8.69
C ALA A 102 -2.52 6.50 -9.76
N LEU A 103 -2.87 6.31 -11.05
CA LEU A 103 -2.09 6.90 -12.15
C LEU A 103 -2.17 8.44 -12.14
N LYS A 104 -3.34 9.00 -11.80
CA LYS A 104 -3.46 10.47 -11.64
C LYS A 104 -2.66 10.96 -10.45
N PHE A 105 -2.72 10.24 -9.32
CA PHE A 105 -1.94 10.56 -8.13
C PHE A 105 -0.44 10.59 -8.44
N SER A 106 0.10 9.56 -9.10
CA SER A 106 1.52 9.46 -9.44
C SER A 106 2.01 10.53 -10.43
N LYS A 107 1.10 11.30 -11.05
CA LYS A 107 1.43 12.40 -11.96
C LYS A 107 1.46 13.78 -11.31
N ILE A 108 1.07 13.91 -10.06
CA ILE A 108 1.09 15.16 -9.31
C ILE A 108 2.54 15.67 -9.24
N SER A 109 2.76 16.96 -9.46
CA SER A 109 4.08 17.57 -9.43
C SER A 109 4.47 18.11 -8.05
N GLU A 110 3.48 18.54 -7.27
CA GLU A 110 3.67 19.01 -5.89
C GLU A 110 3.05 17.96 -4.96
N HIS A 111 3.87 17.08 -4.40
CA HIS A 111 3.45 15.98 -3.55
C HIS A 111 4.36 15.84 -2.33
N ASP A 112 3.87 15.14 -1.32
CA ASP A 112 4.67 14.72 -0.18
C ASP A 112 5.69 13.65 -0.61
N ARG A 113 6.78 13.50 0.17
CA ARG A 113 7.69 12.37 0.06
C ARG A 113 7.40 11.36 1.15
N TYR A 114 7.63 10.09 0.84
CA TYR A 114 7.29 8.98 1.71
C TYR A 114 8.50 8.09 2.00
N ASP A 115 8.58 7.64 3.23
CA ASP A 115 9.57 6.65 3.66
C ASP A 115 9.16 5.24 3.21
N LEU A 116 7.84 5.02 3.09
CA LEU A 116 7.29 3.78 2.59
C LEU A 116 6.07 4.05 1.68
N ILE A 117 6.10 3.47 0.50
CA ILE A 117 4.93 3.38 -0.37
C ILE A 117 4.53 1.92 -0.50
N LEU A 118 3.26 1.63 -0.24
CA LEU A 118 2.66 0.31 -0.42
C LEU A 118 1.68 0.36 -1.59
N ALA A 119 1.66 -0.68 -2.43
CA ALA A 119 0.73 -0.78 -3.54
C ALA A 119 0.23 -2.22 -3.71
N ASP A 120 -1.10 -2.40 -3.65
CA ASP A 120 -1.79 -3.67 -3.92
C ASP A 120 -2.87 -3.44 -5.00
N PRO A 121 -2.44 -3.27 -6.27
CA PRO A 121 -3.36 -2.98 -7.36
C PRO A 121 -4.25 -4.19 -7.69
N PRO A 122 -5.47 -3.97 -8.23
CA PRO A 122 -6.29 -5.04 -8.79
C PRO A 122 -5.53 -5.84 -9.85
N PHE A 123 -5.66 -7.18 -9.85
CA PHE A 123 -4.81 -8.11 -10.61
C PHE A 123 -4.63 -7.82 -12.10
N PHE A 124 -5.67 -7.34 -12.79
CA PHE A 124 -5.63 -7.14 -14.24
C PHE A 124 -5.42 -5.67 -14.65
N LYS A 125 -4.93 -4.83 -13.74
CA LYS A 125 -4.60 -3.45 -14.05
C LYS A 125 -3.11 -3.30 -14.31
N ASN A 126 -2.77 -2.89 -15.53
CA ASN A 126 -1.40 -2.63 -15.94
C ASN A 126 -0.98 -1.17 -15.72
N ASP A 127 -1.87 -0.32 -15.14
CA ASP A 127 -1.53 1.05 -14.79
C ASP A 127 -0.44 1.14 -13.72
N ILE A 128 -0.21 0.06 -12.97
CA ILE A 128 0.85 -0.02 -11.97
C ILE A 128 2.25 0.20 -12.56
N HIS A 129 2.51 -0.24 -13.80
CA HIS A 129 3.81 -0.06 -14.45
C HIS A 129 4.14 1.44 -14.62
N ASP A 130 3.17 2.23 -15.09
CA ASP A 130 3.30 3.68 -15.21
C ASP A 130 3.34 4.37 -13.84
N VAL A 131 2.58 3.87 -12.86
CA VAL A 131 2.60 4.38 -11.48
C VAL A 131 3.99 4.23 -10.88
N VAL A 132 4.60 3.04 -10.98
CA VAL A 132 5.96 2.77 -10.51
C VAL A 132 6.96 3.70 -11.18
N LYS A 133 6.91 3.80 -12.53
CA LYS A 133 7.77 4.68 -13.29
C LYS A 133 7.67 6.13 -12.80
N ASN A 134 6.44 6.64 -12.60
CA ASN A 134 6.23 8.00 -12.11
C ASN A 134 6.76 8.21 -10.70
N ILE A 135 6.51 7.27 -9.77
CA ILE A 135 7.00 7.31 -8.38
C ILE A 135 8.52 7.39 -8.36
N MET A 136 9.20 6.51 -9.11
CA MET A 136 10.66 6.43 -9.14
C MET A 136 11.32 7.62 -9.84
N THR A 137 10.63 8.27 -10.80
CA THR A 137 11.20 9.40 -11.58
C THR A 137 10.85 10.78 -11.05
N LYS A 138 9.91 10.88 -10.10
CA LYS A 138 9.41 12.16 -9.58
C LYS A 138 9.67 12.36 -8.08
N ASP A 139 10.62 11.63 -7.51
CA ASP A 139 11.06 11.79 -6.13
C ASP A 139 9.93 11.63 -5.08
N TYR A 140 9.01 10.67 -5.29
CA TYR A 140 7.98 10.36 -4.29
C TYR A 140 8.52 9.69 -3.04
N LEU A 141 9.69 9.05 -3.13
CA LEU A 141 10.37 8.44 -1.98
C LEU A 141 11.38 9.41 -1.37
N THR A 142 11.56 9.31 -0.06
CA THR A 142 12.70 9.90 0.65
C THR A 142 13.98 9.13 0.30
N GLU A 143 15.16 9.67 0.63
CA GLU A 143 16.42 8.93 0.55
C GLU A 143 16.33 7.65 1.42
N GLY A 144 16.62 6.49 0.85
CA GLY A 144 16.42 5.20 1.48
C GLY A 144 14.96 4.74 1.61
N GLY A 145 14.01 5.51 1.07
CA GLY A 145 12.58 5.14 1.04
C GLY A 145 12.30 3.92 0.16
N ILE A 146 11.27 3.17 0.50
CA ILE A 146 10.91 1.89 -0.11
C ILE A 146 9.54 1.97 -0.77
N LEU A 147 9.44 1.50 -2.02
CA LEU A 147 8.17 1.14 -2.65
C LEU A 147 8.04 -0.39 -2.67
N LEU A 148 7.01 -0.92 -2.03
CA LEU A 148 6.70 -2.35 -2.01
C LEU A 148 5.36 -2.60 -2.70
N ILE A 149 5.36 -3.57 -3.63
CA ILE A 149 4.20 -3.87 -4.48
C ILE A 149 3.83 -5.33 -4.34
N GLU A 150 2.54 -5.61 -4.14
CA GLU A 150 1.94 -6.93 -4.28
C GLU A 150 1.36 -7.09 -5.68
N ARG A 151 1.69 -8.21 -6.36
CA ARG A 151 1.18 -8.56 -7.70
C ARG A 151 0.71 -10.01 -7.73
N SER A 152 -0.07 -10.36 -8.75
CA SER A 152 -0.49 -11.76 -8.97
C SER A 152 0.60 -12.54 -9.72
N VAL A 153 0.73 -13.84 -9.42
CA VAL A 153 1.52 -14.78 -10.26
C VAL A 153 1.03 -14.84 -11.73
N GLN A 154 -0.22 -14.43 -11.98
CA GLN A 154 -0.79 -14.44 -13.33
C GLN A 154 -0.23 -13.32 -14.22
N THR A 155 0.33 -12.27 -13.62
CA THR A 155 0.91 -11.12 -14.32
C THR A 155 2.44 -11.12 -14.27
N GLU A 156 3.07 -12.19 -13.78
CA GLU A 156 4.51 -12.29 -13.52
C GLU A 156 5.36 -11.90 -14.73
N ALA A 157 5.07 -12.50 -15.90
CA ALA A 157 5.86 -12.24 -17.10
C ALA A 157 5.78 -10.76 -17.55
N GLU A 158 4.59 -10.17 -17.51
CA GLU A 158 4.38 -8.76 -17.86
C GLU A 158 5.03 -7.82 -16.85
N ASP A 159 4.93 -8.17 -15.56
CA ASP A 159 5.51 -7.37 -14.46
C ASP A 159 7.04 -7.43 -14.49
N VAL A 160 7.65 -8.61 -14.73
CA VAL A 160 9.11 -8.76 -14.88
C VAL A 160 9.64 -7.95 -16.06
N GLU A 161 8.96 -8.00 -17.21
CA GLU A 161 9.32 -7.21 -18.40
C GLU A 161 9.24 -5.70 -18.10
N ALA A 162 8.12 -5.25 -17.51
CA ALA A 162 7.87 -3.83 -17.27
C ALA A 162 8.75 -3.24 -16.14
N PHE A 163 9.00 -4.01 -15.08
CA PHE A 163 9.82 -3.58 -13.94
C PHE A 163 11.32 -3.79 -14.16
N GLY A 164 11.69 -4.65 -15.11
CA GLY A 164 13.08 -5.02 -15.35
C GLY A 164 13.73 -5.78 -14.20
N LYS A 165 12.92 -6.44 -13.37
CA LYS A 165 13.39 -7.21 -12.20
C LYS A 165 12.43 -8.33 -11.81
N GLU A 166 12.99 -9.37 -11.21
CA GLU A 166 12.23 -10.49 -10.64
C GLU A 166 11.60 -10.10 -9.29
N PRO A 167 10.48 -10.75 -8.90
CA PRO A 167 9.94 -10.61 -7.56
C PRO A 167 10.94 -11.18 -6.53
N PHE A 168 11.12 -10.47 -5.42
CA PHE A 168 12.01 -10.96 -4.35
C PHE A 168 11.36 -12.04 -3.47
N LYS A 169 10.02 -12.16 -3.51
CA LYS A 169 9.26 -13.12 -2.70
C LYS A 169 7.98 -13.56 -3.38
N LYS A 170 7.65 -14.85 -3.26
CA LYS A 170 6.36 -15.43 -3.62
C LYS A 170 5.64 -15.90 -2.36
N VAL A 171 4.35 -15.56 -2.25
CA VAL A 171 3.48 -15.91 -1.12
C VAL A 171 2.14 -16.40 -1.65
N GLY A 172 1.97 -17.71 -1.79
CA GLY A 172 0.80 -18.28 -2.46
C GLY A 172 0.72 -17.79 -3.93
N ASP A 173 -0.37 -17.12 -4.27
CA ASP A 173 -0.59 -16.54 -5.60
C ASP A 173 -0.13 -15.08 -5.72
N SER A 174 0.55 -14.56 -4.69
CA SER A 174 1.08 -13.20 -4.66
C SER A 174 2.59 -13.18 -4.87
N LEU A 175 3.06 -12.19 -5.63
CA LEU A 175 4.45 -11.85 -5.86
C LEU A 175 4.74 -10.48 -5.23
N LEU A 176 5.88 -10.35 -4.58
CA LEU A 176 6.30 -9.10 -3.97
C LEU A 176 7.52 -8.53 -4.71
N TYR A 177 7.39 -7.25 -5.09
CA TYR A 177 8.45 -6.46 -5.70
C TYR A 177 8.82 -5.30 -4.78
N GLN A 178 10.10 -4.95 -4.73
CA GLN A 178 10.60 -3.80 -3.99
C GLN A 178 11.41 -2.90 -4.92
N PHE A 179 11.23 -1.59 -4.74
CA PHE A 179 12.04 -0.54 -5.37
C PHE A 179 12.52 0.40 -4.26
N ASP A 180 13.77 0.83 -4.36
CA ASP A 180 14.43 1.67 -3.37
C ASP A 180 14.86 2.99 -4.05
N GLN A 181 14.75 4.09 -3.32
CA GLN A 181 15.36 5.36 -3.72
C GLN A 181 16.80 5.37 -3.20
N ALA A 182 17.75 5.48 -4.11
CA ALA A 182 19.15 5.62 -3.78
C ALA A 182 19.46 6.98 -3.13
#